data_cc5fdaa50250e7edfb1b6a165dcd9d77
#
_entry.id   cc5fdaa50250e7edfb1b6a165dcd9d77
#
_cell.length_a   1.000
_cell.length_b   1.000
_cell.length_c   1.000
_cell.angle_alpha   90.00
_cell.angle_beta   90.00
_cell.angle_gamma   90.00
#
_symmetry.space_group_name_H-M   'P 1'
#
loop_
_entity.id
_entity.type
_entity.pdbx_description
1 polymer ?
#
loop_
_entity_poly.entity_id
_entity_poly.type
_entity_poly.pdbx_seq_one_letter_code
_entity_poly.pdbx_strand_id
1 'polypeptide(L)'
;MQTQEILRILRLPELSDLGQFVRSLSATTLDGGGARRSVIGGCTQLLTHYYDDARTMYQVFRRGLSISGNGPCLGFRKPEQPYQWLSYQEVAKRAEFLGSGLLQHDCKVGTEQFVGVFAQNRPEWIIAELACYTYSMVVVPLYDTLGPGSISYIINTADICTVIVDKPHKATLLLEHVERKETPGLKLVILMEPFEDALRERGKKCGVDIKSMQAIEDCGRENHHAPVPPRPDDLSIVCFTSGTTGNPKGAMLTHGNVVADFSGFLKVTESQWAPTCADVHFSYLPLAHMFERMVQSVVYCHGGRVGFFQGDIRLLSDDMKALRPTIFPVVPRLLNRMYDKIFHQADTSLKRWLLEFAAKRKQAE
;
A
#
# COMPACT_ATOMS: atom_id res chain seq x y z
N MET A 1 -8.99 -28.76 -11.17
CA MET A 1 -10.47 -28.73 -11.18
C MET A 1 -11.01 -27.51 -10.41
N GLN A 2 -10.67 -27.30 -9.14
CA GLN A 2 -11.18 -26.20 -8.32
C GLN A 2 -10.92 -24.78 -8.89
N THR A 3 -9.73 -24.52 -9.40
CA THR A 3 -9.38 -23.17 -9.92
C THR A 3 -10.17 -22.78 -11.18
N GLN A 4 -10.43 -23.73 -12.07
CA GLN A 4 -11.24 -23.50 -13.29
C GLN A 4 -12.70 -23.19 -12.94
N GLU A 5 -13.23 -23.83 -11.90
CA GLU A 5 -14.61 -23.62 -11.47
C GLU A 5 -14.80 -22.27 -10.77
N ILE A 6 -13.80 -21.81 -10.03
CA ILE A 6 -13.77 -20.46 -9.44
C ILE A 6 -13.72 -19.38 -10.54
N LEU A 7 -12.88 -19.55 -11.55
CA LEU A 7 -12.77 -18.63 -12.69
C LEU A 7 -14.09 -18.54 -13.45
N ARG A 8 -14.78 -19.66 -13.59
CA ARG A 8 -16.10 -19.74 -14.25
C ARG A 8 -17.19 -19.04 -13.44
N ILE A 9 -17.23 -19.23 -12.12
CA ILE A 9 -18.19 -18.58 -11.21
C ILE A 9 -18.00 -17.07 -11.17
N LEU A 10 -16.74 -16.60 -11.23
CA LEU A 10 -16.38 -15.19 -11.19
C LEU A 10 -16.36 -14.51 -12.57
N ARG A 11 -16.77 -15.24 -13.63
CA ARG A 11 -16.66 -14.80 -15.05
C ARG A 11 -15.22 -14.43 -15.45
N LEU A 12 -14.24 -15.01 -14.82
CA LEU A 12 -12.85 -14.84 -15.22
C LEU A 12 -12.55 -15.78 -16.39
N PRO A 13 -11.73 -15.36 -17.38
CA PRO A 13 -11.35 -16.21 -18.50
C PRO A 13 -10.64 -17.47 -17.97
N GLU A 14 -10.84 -18.61 -18.64
CA GLU A 14 -10.13 -19.85 -18.31
C GLU A 14 -8.61 -19.64 -18.40
N LEU A 15 -7.82 -20.38 -17.63
CA LEU A 15 -6.36 -20.27 -17.65
C LEU A 15 -5.76 -20.50 -19.04
N SER A 16 -6.39 -21.36 -19.86
CA SER A 16 -6.08 -21.55 -21.28
C SER A 16 -6.33 -20.28 -22.10
N ASP A 17 -7.46 -19.61 -21.85
CA ASP A 17 -7.87 -18.39 -22.54
C ASP A 17 -7.02 -17.20 -22.11
N LEU A 18 -6.64 -17.13 -20.82
CA LEU A 18 -5.67 -16.14 -20.31
C LEU A 18 -4.32 -16.28 -21.01
N GLY A 19 -3.83 -17.50 -21.22
CA GLY A 19 -2.60 -17.76 -21.96
C GLY A 19 -2.68 -17.32 -23.42
N GLN A 20 -3.82 -17.52 -24.06
CA GLN A 20 -4.09 -17.10 -25.43
C GLN A 20 -4.31 -15.58 -25.52
N PHE A 21 -5.04 -15.01 -24.55
CA PHE A 21 -5.25 -13.57 -24.40
C PHE A 21 -3.91 -12.84 -24.16
N VAL A 22 -3.07 -13.33 -23.24
CA VAL A 22 -1.73 -12.75 -22.99
C VAL A 22 -0.86 -12.84 -24.25
N ARG A 23 -0.94 -13.94 -25.02
CA ARG A 23 -0.20 -14.07 -26.30
C ARG A 23 -0.75 -13.11 -27.36
N SER A 24 -2.04 -12.88 -27.43
CA SER A 24 -2.65 -11.91 -28.36
C SER A 24 -2.32 -10.46 -28.03
N LEU A 25 -2.02 -10.17 -26.76
CA LEU A 25 -1.62 -8.84 -26.26
C LEU A 25 -0.10 -8.60 -26.29
N SER A 26 0.70 -9.57 -26.71
CA SER A 26 2.15 -9.44 -26.74
C SER A 26 2.71 -9.49 -28.14
N ALA A 27 3.54 -8.52 -28.50
CA ALA A 27 4.35 -8.52 -29.72
C ALA A 27 5.82 -8.75 -29.39
N THR A 28 6.54 -9.43 -30.32
CA THR A 28 7.99 -9.55 -30.25
C THR A 28 8.61 -8.21 -30.66
N THR A 29 9.65 -7.75 -29.95
CA THR A 29 10.37 -6.54 -30.35
C THR A 29 11.13 -6.78 -31.65
N LEU A 30 11.23 -5.74 -32.48
CA LEU A 30 11.93 -5.80 -33.77
C LEU A 30 13.45 -5.99 -33.65
N ASP A 31 14.01 -5.86 -32.44
CA ASP A 31 15.46 -5.86 -32.18
C ASP A 31 16.09 -7.26 -32.07
N GLY A 32 15.39 -8.33 -32.46
CA GLY A 32 15.93 -9.69 -32.50
C GLY A 32 16.28 -10.31 -31.13
N GLY A 33 16.09 -9.59 -30.02
CA GLY A 33 16.45 -10.02 -28.65
C GLY A 33 15.42 -10.94 -27.96
N GLY A 34 14.33 -11.34 -28.63
CA GLY A 34 13.31 -12.20 -28.06
C GLY A 34 12.43 -11.54 -26.98
N ALA A 35 12.65 -10.28 -26.66
CA ALA A 35 11.83 -9.54 -25.70
C ALA A 35 10.39 -9.35 -26.24
N ARG A 36 9.40 -9.47 -25.36
CA ARG A 36 7.99 -9.28 -25.69
C ARG A 36 7.45 -8.02 -25.06
N ARG A 37 6.65 -7.27 -25.78
CA ARG A 37 5.92 -6.09 -25.31
C ARG A 37 4.43 -6.26 -25.53
N SER A 38 3.63 -5.55 -24.76
CA SER A 38 2.19 -5.48 -25.01
C SER A 38 1.91 -4.78 -26.34
N VAL A 39 0.92 -5.27 -27.08
CA VAL A 39 0.40 -4.60 -28.28
C VAL A 39 -0.53 -3.41 -27.93
N ILE A 40 -0.99 -3.35 -26.67
CA ILE A 40 -1.85 -2.28 -26.20
C ILE A 40 -1.00 -0.99 -26.06
N GLY A 41 -1.46 0.08 -26.70
CA GLY A 41 -0.80 1.39 -26.64
C GLY A 41 0.39 1.60 -27.60
N GLY A 42 0.66 0.62 -28.50
CA GLY A 42 1.77 0.66 -29.45
C GLY A 42 3.07 0.12 -28.85
N CYS A 43 3.81 -0.66 -29.62
CA CYS A 43 5.00 -1.39 -29.14
C CYS A 43 6.29 -0.57 -29.16
N THR A 44 6.27 0.70 -29.60
CA THR A 44 7.48 1.47 -29.92
C THR A 44 8.08 2.20 -28.72
N GLN A 45 7.25 2.65 -27.79
CA GLN A 45 7.72 3.39 -26.60
C GLN A 45 7.14 2.78 -25.31
N LEU A 46 7.92 2.83 -24.21
CA LEU A 46 7.46 2.44 -22.90
C LEU A 46 6.53 3.53 -22.34
N LEU A 47 5.41 3.12 -21.77
CA LEU A 47 4.51 4.02 -21.06
C LEU A 47 5.17 4.44 -19.74
N THR A 48 5.39 5.74 -19.57
CA THR A 48 5.99 6.30 -18.34
C THR A 48 4.94 6.87 -17.39
N HIS A 49 3.81 7.33 -17.90
CA HIS A 49 2.69 7.89 -17.14
C HIS A 49 1.41 7.85 -17.99
N TYR A 50 0.27 7.81 -17.35
CA TYR A 50 -1.05 7.86 -17.99
C TYR A 50 -1.60 9.30 -18.04
N TYR A 51 -1.35 10.09 -16.99
CA TYR A 51 -1.78 11.47 -16.87
C TYR A 51 -0.58 12.40 -16.79
N ASP A 52 -0.60 13.49 -17.55
CA ASP A 52 0.48 14.51 -17.58
C ASP A 52 0.62 15.27 -16.26
N ASP A 53 -0.45 15.40 -15.49
CA ASP A 53 -0.51 16.04 -14.17
C ASP A 53 -0.21 15.10 -12.99
N ALA A 54 0.18 13.84 -13.26
CA ALA A 54 0.45 12.82 -12.24
C ALA A 54 1.70 12.00 -12.58
N ARG A 55 2.87 12.62 -12.57
CA ARG A 55 4.18 12.00 -12.88
C ARG A 55 4.98 11.56 -11.65
N THR A 56 4.55 11.98 -10.45
CA THR A 56 5.12 11.55 -9.16
C THR A 56 4.00 11.12 -8.23
N MET A 57 4.32 10.33 -7.21
CA MET A 57 3.32 9.88 -6.23
C MET A 57 2.71 11.05 -5.44
N TYR A 58 3.47 12.12 -5.23
CA TYR A 58 2.93 13.38 -4.72
C TYR A 58 1.86 13.95 -5.65
N GLN A 59 2.15 14.06 -6.96
CA GLN A 59 1.20 14.58 -7.95
C GLN A 59 -0.02 13.67 -8.12
N VAL A 60 0.15 12.35 -8.04
CA VAL A 60 -0.95 11.37 -8.05
C VAL A 60 -1.99 11.69 -6.97
N PHE A 61 -1.53 11.92 -5.74
CA PHE A 61 -2.43 12.28 -4.65
C PHE A 61 -3.04 13.68 -4.81
N ARG A 62 -2.25 14.66 -5.27
CA ARG A 62 -2.73 16.05 -5.53
C ARG A 62 -3.78 16.09 -6.63
N ARG A 63 -3.62 15.25 -7.67
CA ARG A 63 -4.65 15.08 -8.71
C ARG A 63 -5.96 14.57 -8.10
N GLY A 64 -5.90 13.51 -7.29
CA GLY A 64 -7.07 12.97 -6.58
C GLY A 64 -7.75 14.01 -5.68
N LEU A 65 -6.98 14.78 -4.93
CA LEU A 65 -7.50 15.89 -4.13
C LEU A 65 -8.28 16.89 -4.98
N SER A 66 -7.74 17.26 -6.16
CA SER A 66 -8.37 18.21 -7.07
C SER A 66 -9.70 17.68 -7.62
N ILE A 67 -9.72 16.43 -8.10
CA ILE A 67 -10.91 15.88 -8.79
C ILE A 67 -11.97 15.33 -7.85
N SER A 68 -11.62 14.99 -6.59
CA SER A 68 -12.56 14.45 -5.60
C SER A 68 -13.51 15.48 -5.01
N GLY A 69 -13.28 16.78 -5.24
CA GLY A 69 -14.02 17.85 -4.57
C GLY A 69 -13.89 17.82 -3.04
N ASN A 70 -12.72 17.39 -2.54
CA ASN A 70 -12.46 17.13 -1.12
C ASN A 70 -13.34 16.00 -0.52
N GLY A 71 -13.65 15.00 -1.32
CA GLY A 71 -14.41 13.83 -0.88
C GLY A 71 -13.66 12.96 0.15
N PRO A 72 -14.31 11.88 0.64
CA PRO A 72 -13.70 10.92 1.55
C PRO A 72 -12.52 10.23 0.88
N CYS A 73 -11.41 10.06 1.62
CA CYS A 73 -10.15 9.52 1.14
C CYS A 73 -9.76 8.22 1.86
N LEU A 74 -9.49 8.30 3.17
CA LEU A 74 -9.03 7.17 3.98
C LEU A 74 -10.08 6.81 5.02
N GLY A 75 -10.55 5.57 4.99
CA GLY A 75 -11.60 5.05 5.86
C GLY A 75 -11.09 3.99 6.83
N PHE A 76 -11.51 4.07 8.07
CA PHE A 76 -11.23 3.08 9.11
C PHE A 76 -12.48 2.89 9.97
N ARG A 77 -12.54 1.76 10.66
CA ARG A 77 -13.65 1.47 11.58
C ARG A 77 -13.17 0.73 12.83
N LYS A 78 -13.94 0.85 13.89
CA LYS A 78 -13.88 -0.03 15.07
C LYS A 78 -14.86 -1.18 14.89
N PRO A 79 -14.71 -2.30 15.64
CA PRO A 79 -15.66 -3.39 15.62
C PRO A 79 -17.11 -2.90 15.79
N GLU A 80 -18.03 -3.44 14.98
CA GLU A 80 -19.47 -3.14 14.99
C GLU A 80 -19.85 -1.68 14.69
N GLN A 81 -18.89 -0.83 14.27
CA GLN A 81 -19.15 0.55 13.89
C GLN A 81 -19.07 0.74 12.37
N PRO A 82 -19.72 1.77 11.81
CA PRO A 82 -19.53 2.15 10.42
C PRO A 82 -18.14 2.71 10.18
N TYR A 83 -17.71 2.73 8.91
CA TYR A 83 -16.48 3.40 8.49
C TYR A 83 -16.55 4.90 8.78
N GLN A 84 -15.50 5.43 9.39
CA GLN A 84 -15.22 6.85 9.54
C GLN A 84 -14.19 7.23 8.45
N TRP A 85 -14.32 8.44 7.91
CA TRP A 85 -13.54 8.85 6.76
C TRP A 85 -12.81 10.16 7.03
N LEU A 86 -11.51 10.17 6.67
CA LEU A 86 -10.74 11.38 6.51
C LEU A 86 -10.93 11.86 5.06
N SER A 87 -11.13 13.16 4.87
CA SER A 87 -11.18 13.78 3.55
C SER A 87 -9.79 13.90 2.92
N TYR A 88 -9.73 14.08 1.61
CA TYR A 88 -8.46 14.31 0.90
C TYR A 88 -7.67 15.49 1.46
N GLN A 89 -8.35 16.59 1.81
CA GLN A 89 -7.70 17.78 2.37
C GLN A 89 -7.16 17.54 3.78
N GLU A 90 -7.88 16.79 4.63
CA GLU A 90 -7.38 16.41 5.96
C GLU A 90 -6.13 15.55 5.85
N VAL A 91 -6.14 14.55 4.94
CA VAL A 91 -4.97 13.70 4.70
C VAL A 91 -3.79 14.51 4.19
N ALA A 92 -4.00 15.41 3.21
CA ALA A 92 -2.95 16.28 2.69
C ALA A 92 -2.34 17.17 3.79
N LYS A 93 -3.17 17.82 4.60
CA LYS A 93 -2.71 18.69 5.71
C LYS A 93 -1.94 17.90 6.76
N ARG A 94 -2.44 16.74 7.17
CA ARG A 94 -1.74 15.87 8.13
C ARG A 94 -0.39 15.41 7.59
N ALA A 95 -0.30 15.08 6.31
CA ALA A 95 0.95 14.71 5.66
C ALA A 95 1.95 15.88 5.64
N GLU A 96 1.51 17.09 5.33
CA GLU A 96 2.34 18.31 5.38
C GLU A 96 2.82 18.60 6.80
N PHE A 97 1.96 18.48 7.80
CA PHE A 97 2.33 18.69 9.21
C PHE A 97 3.30 17.61 9.71
N LEU A 98 3.00 16.33 9.41
CA LEU A 98 3.90 15.25 9.80
C LEU A 98 5.28 15.42 9.17
N GLY A 99 5.35 15.72 7.87
CA GLY A 99 6.62 15.93 7.17
C GLY A 99 7.39 17.14 7.71
N SER A 100 6.70 18.28 7.96
CA SER A 100 7.30 19.46 8.62
C SER A 100 7.83 19.10 10.01
N GLY A 101 7.10 18.29 10.79
CA GLY A 101 7.54 17.81 12.10
C GLY A 101 8.75 16.89 12.02
N LEU A 102 8.84 16.03 10.99
CA LEU A 102 10.03 15.21 10.75
C LEU A 102 11.27 16.07 10.50
N LEU A 103 11.13 17.19 9.75
CA LEU A 103 12.24 18.14 9.53
C LEU A 103 12.71 18.81 10.81
N GLN A 104 11.81 19.04 11.79
CA GLN A 104 12.18 19.56 13.12
C GLN A 104 12.87 18.50 14.02
N HIS A 105 12.84 17.22 13.61
CA HIS A 105 13.45 16.10 14.30
C HIS A 105 14.58 15.47 13.49
N ASP A 106 15.45 16.31 12.92
CA ASP A 106 16.68 15.96 12.21
C ASP A 106 16.51 15.19 10.89
N CYS A 107 15.28 14.94 10.41
CA CYS A 107 15.09 14.49 9.05
C CYS A 107 15.41 15.60 8.05
N LYS A 108 15.91 15.23 6.88
CA LYS A 108 16.30 16.18 5.82
C LYS A 108 15.40 16.06 4.61
N VAL A 109 15.21 17.16 3.91
CA VAL A 109 14.58 17.13 2.59
C VAL A 109 15.48 16.38 1.60
N GLY A 110 14.90 15.49 0.78
CA GLY A 110 15.60 14.86 -0.33
C GLY A 110 15.74 13.36 -0.22
N THR A 111 16.20 12.74 -1.29
CA THR A 111 16.26 11.29 -1.50
C THR A 111 17.33 10.55 -0.68
N GLU A 112 18.17 11.28 0.03
CA GLU A 112 19.13 10.70 1.00
C GLU A 112 18.49 10.43 2.38
N GLN A 113 17.24 10.86 2.60
CA GLN A 113 16.53 10.65 3.84
C GLN A 113 15.59 9.45 3.72
N PHE A 114 15.92 8.39 4.44
CA PHE A 114 15.10 7.17 4.53
C PHE A 114 14.29 7.15 5.81
N VAL A 115 12.99 6.87 5.69
CA VAL A 115 12.06 6.76 6.82
C VAL A 115 11.45 5.36 6.81
N GLY A 116 11.67 4.61 7.88
CA GLY A 116 11.09 3.28 8.07
C GLY A 116 9.61 3.38 8.46
N VAL A 117 8.76 2.53 7.87
CA VAL A 117 7.36 2.39 8.31
C VAL A 117 7.09 0.93 8.65
N PHE A 118 6.86 0.67 9.93
CA PHE A 118 6.62 -0.66 10.49
C PHE A 118 5.21 -0.76 11.05
N ALA A 119 4.23 -0.86 10.15
CA ALA A 119 2.81 -0.82 10.51
C ALA A 119 1.96 -1.74 9.63
N GLN A 120 0.80 -2.14 10.15
CA GLN A 120 -0.27 -2.71 9.35
C GLN A 120 -0.94 -1.61 8.51
N ASN A 121 -1.73 -2.03 7.50
CA ASN A 121 -2.50 -1.09 6.69
C ASN A 121 -3.45 -0.26 7.55
N ARG A 122 -3.31 1.06 7.48
CA ARG A 122 -4.11 2.02 8.22
C ARG A 122 -3.93 3.44 7.66
N PRO A 123 -4.84 4.39 7.95
CA PRO A 123 -4.73 5.76 7.44
C PRO A 123 -3.38 6.41 7.73
N GLU A 124 -2.83 6.23 8.94
CA GLU A 124 -1.56 6.83 9.34
C GLU A 124 -0.36 6.33 8.55
N TRP A 125 -0.43 5.09 8.01
CA TRP A 125 0.57 4.54 7.10
C TRP A 125 0.67 5.40 5.83
N ILE A 126 -0.50 5.71 5.23
CA ILE A 126 -0.58 6.53 4.01
C ILE A 126 -0.20 7.98 4.30
N ILE A 127 -0.59 8.53 5.45
CA ILE A 127 -0.19 9.88 5.86
C ILE A 127 1.33 9.96 6.02
N ALA A 128 1.97 8.94 6.61
CA ALA A 128 3.43 8.86 6.74
C ALA A 128 4.13 8.80 5.37
N GLU A 129 3.60 8.00 4.45
CA GLU A 129 4.10 7.90 3.09
C GLU A 129 3.98 9.23 2.34
N LEU A 130 2.82 9.87 2.41
CA LEU A 130 2.59 11.17 1.78
C LEU A 130 3.44 12.29 2.42
N ALA A 131 3.71 12.20 3.73
CA ALA A 131 4.63 13.12 4.40
C ALA A 131 6.04 13.02 3.80
N CYS A 132 6.53 11.79 3.58
CA CYS A 132 7.81 11.58 2.90
C CYS A 132 7.78 12.15 1.48
N TYR A 133 6.75 11.85 0.70
CA TYR A 133 6.64 12.35 -0.68
C TYR A 133 6.50 13.88 -0.76
N THR A 134 5.91 14.51 0.25
CA THR A 134 5.78 15.98 0.30
C THR A 134 7.14 16.69 0.41
N TYR A 135 8.15 16.03 0.99
CA TYR A 135 9.49 16.58 1.20
C TYR A 135 10.60 15.75 0.52
N SER A 136 10.23 14.97 -0.50
CA SER A 136 11.15 14.15 -1.31
C SER A 136 11.95 13.11 -0.52
N MET A 137 11.48 12.71 0.67
CA MET A 137 12.06 11.63 1.46
C MET A 137 11.65 10.27 0.93
N VAL A 138 12.42 9.24 1.23
CA VAL A 138 12.22 7.86 0.76
C VAL A 138 11.59 6.99 1.84
N VAL A 139 10.52 6.28 1.48
CA VAL A 139 9.84 5.34 2.37
C VAL A 139 10.50 3.96 2.32
N VAL A 140 10.70 3.36 3.48
CA VAL A 140 11.17 1.97 3.59
C VAL A 140 10.17 1.15 4.41
N PRO A 141 9.31 0.34 3.78
CA PRO A 141 8.42 -0.55 4.49
C PRO A 141 9.20 -1.63 5.26
N LEU A 142 8.89 -1.78 6.55
CA LEU A 142 9.42 -2.83 7.41
C LEU A 142 8.30 -3.81 7.72
N TYR A 143 8.56 -5.12 7.61
CA TYR A 143 7.55 -6.14 7.92
C TYR A 143 8.17 -7.47 8.35
N ASP A 144 7.48 -8.14 9.27
CA ASP A 144 7.99 -9.29 10.01
C ASP A 144 8.13 -10.56 9.15
N THR A 145 7.45 -10.62 8.01
CA THR A 145 7.39 -11.84 7.17
C THR A 145 8.68 -12.15 6.43
N LEU A 146 9.67 -11.26 6.47
CA LEU A 146 11.00 -11.50 5.90
C LEU A 146 11.92 -12.37 6.76
N GLY A 147 11.47 -12.73 7.97
CA GLY A 147 12.19 -13.60 8.89
C GLY A 147 12.90 -12.87 10.04
N PRO A 148 13.43 -13.63 11.01
CA PRO A 148 14.13 -13.08 12.16
C PRO A 148 15.38 -12.30 11.74
N GLY A 149 15.60 -11.14 12.36
CA GLY A 149 16.74 -10.28 12.06
C GLY A 149 16.62 -9.42 10.78
N SER A 150 15.57 -9.61 9.98
CA SER A 150 15.38 -8.82 8.77
C SER A 150 15.17 -7.33 9.06
N ILE A 151 14.50 -6.97 10.15
CA ILE A 151 14.22 -5.59 10.52
C ILE A 151 15.52 -4.85 10.85
N SER A 152 16.37 -5.41 11.70
CA SER A 152 17.68 -4.82 12.03
C SER A 152 18.59 -4.73 10.83
N TYR A 153 18.59 -5.76 9.97
CA TYR A 153 19.33 -5.75 8.71
C TYR A 153 18.88 -4.62 7.77
N ILE A 154 17.57 -4.43 7.59
CA ILE A 154 17.02 -3.38 6.71
C ILE A 154 17.35 -1.99 7.28
N ILE A 155 17.15 -1.77 8.58
CA ILE A 155 17.47 -0.50 9.26
C ILE A 155 18.91 -0.11 9.02
N ASN A 156 19.86 -1.04 9.19
CA ASN A 156 21.29 -0.76 9.01
C ASN A 156 21.66 -0.61 7.52
N THR A 157 21.08 -1.44 6.64
CA THR A 157 21.43 -1.40 5.21
C THR A 157 20.95 -0.13 4.53
N ALA A 158 19.80 0.40 4.94
CA ALA A 158 19.23 1.64 4.41
C ALA A 158 19.53 2.86 5.29
N ASP A 159 20.40 2.75 6.29
CA ASP A 159 20.79 3.81 7.23
C ASP A 159 19.59 4.58 7.82
N ILE A 160 18.58 3.82 8.30
CA ILE A 160 17.34 4.38 8.80
C ILE A 160 17.52 4.86 10.23
N CYS A 161 17.44 6.17 10.44
CA CYS A 161 17.50 6.77 11.77
C CYS A 161 16.11 7.03 12.38
N THR A 162 15.05 7.02 11.57
CA THR A 162 13.67 7.30 12.00
C THR A 162 12.73 6.18 11.54
N VAL A 163 11.96 5.60 12.48
CA VAL A 163 10.96 4.56 12.19
C VAL A 163 9.61 4.95 12.76
N ILE A 164 8.57 4.88 11.94
CA ILE A 164 7.18 5.09 12.33
C ILE A 164 6.52 3.72 12.53
N VAL A 165 5.94 3.48 13.71
CA VAL A 165 5.32 2.19 14.07
C VAL A 165 3.86 2.36 14.47
N ASP A 166 3.03 1.34 14.24
CA ASP A 166 1.61 1.40 14.62
C ASP A 166 1.39 1.14 16.12
N LYS A 167 2.11 0.19 16.72
CA LYS A 167 1.81 -0.34 18.07
C LYS A 167 3.00 -0.32 19.01
N PRO A 168 2.76 -0.15 20.34
CA PRO A 168 3.84 -0.09 21.34
C PRO A 168 4.77 -1.31 21.35
N HIS A 169 4.25 -2.54 21.10
CA HIS A 169 5.09 -3.73 21.06
C HIS A 169 6.14 -3.70 19.95
N LYS A 170 5.86 -3.04 18.82
CA LYS A 170 6.83 -2.89 17.72
C LYS A 170 7.93 -1.88 18.11
N ALA A 171 7.59 -0.81 18.81
CA ALA A 171 8.58 0.10 19.38
C ALA A 171 9.46 -0.64 20.40
N THR A 172 8.85 -1.47 21.25
CA THR A 172 9.59 -2.34 22.19
C THR A 172 10.59 -3.23 21.47
N LEU A 173 10.18 -3.89 20.38
CA LEU A 173 11.06 -4.71 19.55
C LEU A 173 12.25 -3.92 18.99
N LEU A 174 11.99 -2.70 18.47
CA LEU A 174 13.06 -1.83 17.96
C LEU A 174 14.05 -1.43 19.07
N LEU A 175 13.56 -1.10 20.26
CA LEU A 175 14.43 -0.79 21.40
C LEU A 175 15.28 -1.99 21.83
N GLU A 176 14.75 -3.22 21.78
CA GLU A 176 15.54 -4.44 22.03
C GLU A 176 16.70 -4.59 21.04
N HIS A 177 16.50 -4.27 19.76
CA HIS A 177 17.60 -4.25 18.78
C HIS A 177 18.65 -3.19 19.12
N VAL A 178 18.24 -1.99 19.58
CA VAL A 178 19.16 -0.95 20.01
C VAL A 178 19.95 -1.36 21.25
N GLU A 179 19.29 -1.94 22.27
CA GLU A 179 19.91 -2.43 23.52
C GLU A 179 20.94 -3.52 23.23
N ARG A 180 20.68 -4.38 22.23
CA ARG A 180 21.64 -5.40 21.75
C ARG A 180 22.73 -4.83 20.83
N LYS A 181 22.71 -3.51 20.56
CA LYS A 181 23.62 -2.82 19.63
C LYS A 181 23.51 -3.31 18.18
N GLU A 182 22.36 -3.88 17.82
CA GLU A 182 22.07 -4.37 16.46
C GLU A 182 21.65 -3.24 15.51
N THR A 183 21.07 -2.14 16.01
CA THR A 183 20.64 -0.96 15.23
C THR A 183 21.12 0.35 15.86
N PRO A 184 22.45 0.61 15.89
CA PRO A 184 23.01 1.77 16.57
C PRO A 184 22.66 3.11 15.91
N GLY A 185 22.22 3.11 14.64
CA GLY A 185 21.82 4.30 13.88
C GLY A 185 20.42 4.81 14.22
N LEU A 186 19.56 3.99 14.85
CA LEU A 186 18.19 4.39 15.16
C LEU A 186 18.14 5.48 16.23
N LYS A 187 17.48 6.61 15.94
CA LYS A 187 17.41 7.80 16.80
C LYS A 187 16.01 8.19 17.22
N LEU A 188 15.03 7.97 16.34
CA LEU A 188 13.66 8.40 16.54
C LEU A 188 12.68 7.26 16.21
N VAL A 189 11.77 6.96 17.14
CA VAL A 189 10.63 6.06 16.92
C VAL A 189 9.34 6.83 17.16
N ILE A 190 8.47 6.82 16.15
CA ILE A 190 7.19 7.55 16.16
C ILE A 190 6.05 6.54 16.23
N LEU A 191 5.19 6.64 17.25
CA LEU A 191 4.05 5.76 17.43
C LEU A 191 2.75 6.38 16.92
N MET A 192 1.98 5.59 16.18
CA MET A 192 0.64 5.94 15.70
C MET A 192 -0.41 5.75 16.80
N GLU A 193 -0.26 4.74 17.66
CA GLU A 193 -1.16 4.48 18.79
C GLU A 193 -0.64 5.07 20.11
N PRO A 194 -1.53 5.33 21.09
CA PRO A 194 -1.12 5.76 22.43
C PRO A 194 -0.18 4.76 23.08
N PHE A 195 0.73 5.26 23.91
CA PHE A 195 1.70 4.47 24.66
C PHE A 195 1.98 5.07 26.03
N GLU A 196 2.52 4.24 26.93
CA GLU A 196 2.85 4.64 28.29
C GLU A 196 4.20 5.35 28.39
N ASP A 197 4.38 6.23 29.38
CA ASP A 197 5.62 6.96 29.59
C ASP A 197 6.83 6.04 29.88
N ALA A 198 6.60 4.85 30.42
CA ALA A 198 7.64 3.84 30.61
C ALA A 198 8.40 3.51 29.33
N LEU A 199 7.69 3.47 28.17
CA LEU A 199 8.32 3.23 26.87
C LEU A 199 9.22 4.42 26.46
N ARG A 200 8.78 5.66 26.72
CA ARG A 200 9.58 6.87 26.48
C ARG A 200 10.85 6.89 27.32
N GLU A 201 10.74 6.56 28.61
CA GLU A 201 11.90 6.50 29.50
C GLU A 201 12.87 5.37 29.09
N ARG A 202 12.36 4.24 28.60
CA ARG A 202 13.20 3.17 28.05
C ARG A 202 13.98 3.65 26.81
N GLY A 203 13.29 4.35 25.89
CA GLY A 203 13.90 4.94 24.71
C GLY A 203 15.04 5.90 25.06
N LYS A 204 14.81 6.84 26.01
CA LYS A 204 15.83 7.76 26.47
C LYS A 204 17.09 7.07 26.99
N LYS A 205 16.94 5.98 27.77
CA LYS A 205 18.07 5.18 28.26
C LYS A 205 18.91 4.56 27.15
N CYS A 206 18.30 4.27 26.01
CA CYS A 206 18.97 3.72 24.83
C CYS A 206 19.45 4.80 23.84
N GLY A 207 19.20 6.08 24.12
CA GLY A 207 19.53 7.18 23.21
C GLY A 207 18.56 7.30 22.01
N VAL A 208 17.33 6.76 22.14
CA VAL A 208 16.27 6.83 21.14
C VAL A 208 15.13 7.70 21.65
N ASP A 209 14.73 8.71 20.89
CA ASP A 209 13.56 9.52 21.22
C ASP A 209 12.27 8.77 20.81
N ILE A 210 11.27 8.75 21.70
CA ILE A 210 9.97 8.13 21.46
C ILE A 210 8.91 9.23 21.46
N LYS A 211 8.25 9.42 20.31
CA LYS A 211 7.21 10.44 20.12
C LYS A 211 5.92 9.82 19.64
N SER A 212 4.78 10.44 19.93
CA SER A 212 3.54 10.12 19.24
C SER A 212 3.49 10.80 17.87
N MET A 213 2.85 10.19 16.91
CA MET A 213 2.64 10.79 15.58
C MET A 213 1.93 12.13 15.69
N GLN A 214 0.96 12.24 16.61
CA GLN A 214 0.26 13.48 16.89
C GLN A 214 1.21 14.59 17.35
N ALA A 215 2.18 14.30 18.24
CA ALA A 215 3.15 15.29 18.72
C ALA A 215 4.07 15.79 17.58
N ILE A 216 4.42 14.91 16.64
CA ILE A 216 5.19 15.30 15.45
C ILE A 216 4.33 16.16 14.52
N GLU A 217 3.05 15.79 14.26
CA GLU A 217 2.11 16.61 13.49
C GLU A 217 1.88 17.99 14.14
N ASP A 218 1.74 18.07 15.46
CA ASP A 218 1.56 19.33 16.19
C ASP A 218 2.79 20.22 16.08
N CYS A 219 3.98 19.64 16.26
CA CYS A 219 5.26 20.35 16.06
C CYS A 219 5.38 20.90 14.62
N GLY A 220 5.03 20.11 13.62
CA GLY A 220 5.06 20.54 12.22
C GLY A 220 3.95 21.53 11.85
N ARG A 221 2.84 21.56 12.58
CA ARG A 221 1.81 22.59 12.42
C ARG A 221 2.31 23.94 12.92
N GLU A 222 3.01 23.95 14.06
CA GLU A 222 3.61 25.16 14.64
C GLU A 222 4.82 25.65 13.83
N ASN A 223 5.57 24.73 13.22
CA ASN A 223 6.79 24.99 12.45
C ASN A 223 6.63 24.49 11.01
N HIS A 224 5.64 25.00 10.31
CA HIS A 224 5.30 24.53 8.98
C HIS A 224 6.36 24.93 7.94
N HIS A 225 6.78 23.94 7.16
CA HIS A 225 7.66 24.11 6.00
C HIS A 225 6.86 24.00 4.70
N ALA A 226 7.21 24.81 3.70
CA ALA A 226 6.64 24.67 2.38
C ALA A 226 6.98 23.30 1.76
N PRO A 227 6.05 22.64 1.06
CA PRO A 227 6.32 21.39 0.36
C PRO A 227 7.51 21.49 -0.61
N VAL A 228 8.32 20.44 -0.66
CA VAL A 228 9.42 20.27 -1.60
C VAL A 228 9.17 18.97 -2.37
N PRO A 229 8.29 18.98 -3.40
CA PRO A 229 7.86 17.79 -4.07
C PRO A 229 8.96 17.16 -4.94
N PRO A 230 8.95 15.82 -5.10
CA PRO A 230 9.95 15.09 -5.85
C PRO A 230 9.77 15.24 -7.37
N ARG A 231 10.83 14.89 -8.10
CA ARG A 231 10.81 14.69 -9.54
C ARG A 231 10.53 13.20 -9.86
N PRO A 232 10.13 12.86 -11.09
CA PRO A 232 9.89 11.47 -11.48
C PRO A 232 11.08 10.53 -11.27
N ASP A 233 12.31 11.02 -11.46
CA ASP A 233 13.54 10.23 -11.31
C ASP A 233 14.02 10.13 -9.86
N ASP A 234 13.44 10.89 -8.95
CA ASP A 234 13.76 10.83 -7.54
C ASP A 234 13.27 9.52 -6.93
N LEU A 235 14.06 8.94 -6.01
CA LEU A 235 13.73 7.71 -5.31
C LEU A 235 12.48 7.93 -4.43
N SER A 236 11.52 7.03 -4.55
CA SER A 236 10.24 7.07 -3.85
C SER A 236 10.19 6.10 -2.68
N ILE A 237 10.58 4.85 -2.93
CA ILE A 237 10.45 3.76 -1.99
C ILE A 237 11.53 2.71 -2.21
N VAL A 238 11.99 2.07 -1.12
CA VAL A 238 12.83 0.87 -1.17
C VAL A 238 12.05 -0.31 -0.62
N CYS A 239 11.63 -1.23 -1.49
CA CYS A 239 10.91 -2.43 -1.11
C CYS A 239 11.89 -3.60 -0.93
N PHE A 240 12.05 -4.07 0.31
CA PHE A 240 12.87 -5.25 0.56
C PHE A 240 12.10 -6.54 0.26
N THR A 241 12.76 -7.46 -0.44
CA THR A 241 12.21 -8.77 -0.81
C THR A 241 13.08 -9.87 -0.24
N SER A 242 12.48 -11.06 0.02
CA SER A 242 13.23 -12.24 0.42
C SER A 242 14.21 -12.63 -0.70
N GLY A 243 15.49 -12.41 -0.45
CA GLY A 243 16.53 -12.83 -1.38
C GLY A 243 16.67 -14.36 -1.42
N THR A 244 16.94 -14.93 -2.59
CA THR A 244 17.26 -16.35 -2.75
C THR A 244 18.58 -16.74 -2.05
N THR A 245 19.37 -15.76 -1.62
CA THR A 245 20.72 -15.93 -1.03
C THR A 245 20.80 -15.59 0.46
N GLY A 246 19.66 -15.50 1.18
CA GLY A 246 19.60 -15.30 2.63
C GLY A 246 19.13 -13.90 3.04
N ASN A 247 19.96 -12.86 2.89
CA ASN A 247 19.56 -11.51 3.32
C ASN A 247 18.56 -10.84 2.36
N PRO A 248 17.60 -10.05 2.87
CA PRO A 248 16.68 -9.28 2.04
C PRO A 248 17.42 -8.34 1.08
N LYS A 249 16.89 -8.18 -0.15
CA LYS A 249 17.38 -7.24 -1.14
C LYS A 249 16.40 -6.09 -1.32
N GLY A 250 16.90 -4.85 -1.28
CA GLY A 250 16.11 -3.65 -1.46
C GLY A 250 15.93 -3.30 -2.94
N ALA A 251 14.71 -3.42 -3.45
CA ALA A 251 14.36 -2.89 -4.76
C ALA A 251 14.13 -1.38 -4.64
N MET A 252 14.97 -0.59 -5.27
CA MET A 252 14.91 0.88 -5.29
C MET A 252 13.98 1.33 -6.42
N LEU A 253 12.87 1.96 -6.10
CA LEU A 253 11.87 2.41 -7.06
C LEU A 253 11.74 3.93 -7.04
N THR A 254 11.88 4.56 -8.21
CA THR A 254 11.63 5.99 -8.38
C THR A 254 10.12 6.28 -8.39
N HIS A 255 9.75 7.56 -8.23
CA HIS A 255 8.37 7.98 -8.41
C HIS A 255 7.85 7.62 -9.80
N GLY A 256 8.67 7.80 -10.83
CA GLY A 256 8.35 7.44 -12.21
C GLY A 256 8.12 5.93 -12.39
N ASN A 257 8.87 5.07 -11.70
CA ASN A 257 8.65 3.61 -11.76
C ASN A 257 7.26 3.23 -11.21
N VAL A 258 6.89 3.77 -10.05
CA VAL A 258 5.58 3.50 -9.44
C VAL A 258 4.44 4.06 -10.29
N VAL A 259 4.62 5.25 -10.87
CA VAL A 259 3.64 5.85 -11.78
C VAL A 259 3.50 5.03 -13.05
N ALA A 260 4.59 4.55 -13.65
CA ALA A 260 4.55 3.72 -14.85
C ALA A 260 3.83 2.38 -14.60
N ASP A 261 3.99 1.77 -13.41
CA ASP A 261 3.35 0.52 -13.02
C ASP A 261 1.81 0.64 -13.07
N PHE A 262 1.23 1.57 -12.31
CA PHE A 262 -0.24 1.72 -12.33
C PHE A 262 -0.77 2.33 -13.65
N SER A 263 0.05 3.09 -14.38
CA SER A 263 -0.30 3.60 -15.70
C SER A 263 -0.46 2.48 -16.73
N GLY A 264 0.41 1.46 -16.65
CA GLY A 264 0.28 0.24 -17.44
C GLY A 264 -1.02 -0.50 -17.14
N PHE A 265 -1.40 -0.60 -15.87
CA PHE A 265 -2.67 -1.18 -15.44
C PHE A 265 -3.87 -0.41 -16.00
N LEU A 266 -3.89 0.93 -15.87
CA LEU A 266 -4.95 1.78 -16.43
C LEU A 266 -5.07 1.59 -17.95
N LYS A 267 -3.93 1.53 -18.65
CA LYS A 267 -3.92 1.34 -20.10
C LYS A 267 -4.53 0.00 -20.56
N VAL A 268 -4.31 -1.05 -19.78
CA VAL A 268 -4.89 -2.37 -20.07
C VAL A 268 -6.38 -2.41 -19.78
N THR A 269 -6.85 -1.72 -18.74
CA THR A 269 -8.24 -1.79 -18.28
C THR A 269 -9.15 -0.72 -18.88
N GLU A 270 -8.62 0.32 -19.54
CA GLU A 270 -9.36 1.50 -20.01
C GLU A 270 -10.59 1.19 -20.89
N SER A 271 -10.57 0.07 -21.62
CA SER A 271 -11.69 -0.34 -22.46
C SER A 271 -12.81 -1.05 -21.70
N GLN A 272 -12.54 -1.53 -20.49
CA GLN A 272 -13.47 -2.35 -19.70
C GLN A 272 -13.91 -1.65 -18.41
N TRP A 273 -13.04 -0.84 -17.83
CA TRP A 273 -13.27 -0.18 -16.56
C TRP A 273 -12.44 1.10 -16.46
N ALA A 274 -13.10 2.20 -16.12
CA ALA A 274 -12.50 3.47 -15.84
C ALA A 274 -12.77 3.84 -14.36
N PRO A 275 -11.73 4.01 -13.53
CA PRO A 275 -11.90 4.41 -12.13
C PRO A 275 -12.52 5.79 -11.99
N THR A 276 -13.31 5.98 -10.94
CA THR A 276 -14.00 7.24 -10.64
C THR A 276 -13.86 7.61 -9.15
N CYS A 277 -14.27 8.82 -8.79
CA CYS A 277 -14.35 9.25 -7.39
C CYS A 277 -15.42 8.51 -6.56
N ALA A 278 -16.32 7.76 -7.20
CA ALA A 278 -17.29 6.91 -6.53
C ALA A 278 -16.70 5.56 -6.08
N ASP A 279 -15.53 5.18 -6.60
CA ASP A 279 -14.92 3.89 -6.31
C ASP A 279 -14.41 3.79 -4.88
N VAL A 280 -14.59 2.59 -4.32
CA VAL A 280 -14.24 2.23 -2.95
C VAL A 280 -13.33 1.00 -2.99
N HIS A 281 -12.08 1.19 -2.62
CA HIS A 281 -11.09 0.13 -2.52
C HIS A 281 -11.06 -0.45 -1.11
N PHE A 282 -10.94 -1.78 -0.99
CA PHE A 282 -10.75 -2.46 0.29
C PHE A 282 -9.28 -2.85 0.48
N SER A 283 -8.60 -2.15 1.36
CA SER A 283 -7.18 -2.34 1.67
C SER A 283 -6.97 -3.37 2.76
N TYR A 284 -6.52 -4.57 2.41
CA TYR A 284 -6.15 -5.66 3.31
C TYR A 284 -4.87 -6.40 2.90
N LEU A 285 -4.46 -6.30 1.64
CA LEU A 285 -3.17 -6.80 1.18
C LEU A 285 -2.05 -5.91 1.74
N PRO A 286 -0.89 -6.47 2.11
CA PRO A 286 0.16 -5.67 2.74
C PRO A 286 0.64 -4.50 1.87
N LEU A 287 0.67 -3.29 2.43
CA LEU A 287 1.20 -2.08 1.78
C LEU A 287 2.70 -2.16 1.49
N ALA A 288 3.41 -3.08 2.13
CA ALA A 288 4.79 -3.39 1.80
C ALA A 288 4.97 -4.04 0.42
N HIS A 289 3.89 -4.56 -0.19
CA HIS A 289 3.90 -5.15 -1.52
C HIS A 289 3.37 -4.19 -2.58
N MET A 290 4.05 -4.15 -3.74
CA MET A 290 3.72 -3.22 -4.83
C MET A 290 2.31 -3.42 -5.40
N PHE A 291 1.74 -4.63 -5.37
CA PHE A 291 0.39 -4.87 -5.88
C PHE A 291 -0.68 -4.04 -5.14
N GLU A 292 -0.64 -4.01 -3.81
CA GLU A 292 -1.56 -3.17 -3.03
C GLU A 292 -1.33 -1.68 -3.32
N ARG A 293 -0.07 -1.24 -3.41
CA ARG A 293 0.29 0.14 -3.76
C ARG A 293 -0.22 0.55 -5.13
N MET A 294 -0.03 -0.30 -6.13
CA MET A 294 -0.50 -0.06 -7.49
C MET A 294 -2.01 0.19 -7.50
N VAL A 295 -2.79 -0.68 -6.84
CA VAL A 295 -4.25 -0.52 -6.77
C VAL A 295 -4.65 0.76 -6.02
N GLN A 296 -4.03 1.05 -4.87
CA GLN A 296 -4.30 2.29 -4.15
C GLN A 296 -3.93 3.54 -4.96
N SER A 297 -2.81 3.50 -5.71
CA SER A 297 -2.38 4.60 -6.57
C SER A 297 -3.42 4.91 -7.65
N VAL A 298 -4.01 3.86 -8.26
CA VAL A 298 -5.14 4.00 -9.18
C VAL A 298 -6.31 4.72 -8.51
N VAL A 299 -6.68 4.30 -7.32
CA VAL A 299 -7.82 4.88 -6.58
C VAL A 299 -7.55 6.33 -6.21
N TYR A 300 -6.39 6.63 -5.64
CA TYR A 300 -6.03 8.01 -5.28
C TYR A 300 -5.96 8.92 -6.51
N CYS A 301 -5.39 8.45 -7.62
CA CYS A 301 -5.28 9.20 -8.86
C CYS A 301 -6.65 9.65 -9.41
N HIS A 302 -7.72 8.92 -9.09
CA HIS A 302 -9.08 9.17 -9.55
C HIS A 302 -10.01 9.75 -8.47
N GLY A 303 -9.46 10.16 -7.33
CA GLY A 303 -10.25 10.76 -6.24
C GLY A 303 -11.18 9.78 -5.53
N GLY A 304 -10.97 8.47 -5.71
CA GLY A 304 -11.69 7.41 -5.01
C GLY A 304 -11.27 7.30 -3.55
N ARG A 305 -11.84 6.37 -2.80
CA ARG A 305 -11.59 6.20 -1.37
C ARG A 305 -11.13 4.80 -1.02
N VAL A 306 -10.29 4.71 0.01
CA VAL A 306 -9.68 3.47 0.49
C VAL A 306 -10.17 3.19 1.91
N GLY A 307 -10.85 2.06 2.11
CA GLY A 307 -11.25 1.57 3.42
C GLY A 307 -10.29 0.48 3.91
N PHE A 308 -9.73 0.66 5.10
CA PHE A 308 -8.81 -0.29 5.71
C PHE A 308 -9.57 -1.34 6.51
N PHE A 309 -9.07 -2.58 6.44
CA PHE A 309 -9.57 -3.65 7.32
C PHE A 309 -9.15 -3.40 8.77
N GLN A 310 -9.82 -4.05 9.73
CA GLN A 310 -9.57 -3.87 11.16
C GLN A 310 -8.26 -4.51 11.67
N GLY A 311 -7.43 -5.08 10.77
CA GLY A 311 -6.17 -5.76 11.11
C GLY A 311 -6.32 -7.25 11.46
N ASP A 312 -7.54 -7.79 11.53
CA ASP A 312 -7.82 -9.20 11.74
C ASP A 312 -8.46 -9.83 10.49
N ILE A 313 -7.74 -10.76 9.86
CA ILE A 313 -8.19 -11.46 8.65
C ILE A 313 -9.49 -12.28 8.89
N ARG A 314 -9.81 -12.62 10.13
CA ARG A 314 -11.04 -13.33 10.48
C ARG A 314 -12.27 -12.44 10.34
N LEU A 315 -12.10 -11.13 10.50
CA LEU A 315 -13.15 -10.11 10.38
C LEU A 315 -13.29 -9.55 8.96
N LEU A 316 -12.48 -10.04 8.00
CA LEU A 316 -12.46 -9.53 6.63
C LEU A 316 -13.86 -9.51 5.98
N SER A 317 -14.66 -10.55 6.19
CA SER A 317 -16.03 -10.65 5.64
C SER A 317 -16.97 -9.61 6.23
N ASP A 318 -16.79 -9.26 7.51
CA ASP A 318 -17.57 -8.22 8.19
C ASP A 318 -17.17 -6.83 7.69
N ASP A 319 -15.88 -6.58 7.53
CA ASP A 319 -15.37 -5.35 6.94
C ASP A 319 -15.88 -5.14 5.51
N MET A 320 -15.87 -6.18 4.68
CA MET A 320 -16.39 -6.12 3.31
C MET A 320 -17.88 -5.78 3.27
N LYS A 321 -18.69 -6.36 4.18
CA LYS A 321 -20.13 -6.07 4.27
C LYS A 321 -20.40 -4.62 4.67
N ALA A 322 -19.58 -4.08 5.60
CA ALA A 322 -19.71 -2.71 6.07
C ALA A 322 -19.20 -1.70 5.03
N LEU A 323 -18.10 -1.99 4.34
CA LEU A 323 -17.47 -1.10 3.37
C LEU A 323 -18.19 -1.09 2.03
N ARG A 324 -18.67 -2.25 1.57
CA ARG A 324 -19.24 -2.46 0.23
C ARG A 324 -18.29 -1.99 -0.89
N PRO A 325 -17.08 -2.55 -0.99
CA PRO A 325 -16.08 -2.09 -1.95
C PRO A 325 -16.54 -2.32 -3.41
N THR A 326 -16.12 -1.41 -4.31
CA THR A 326 -16.23 -1.58 -5.76
C THR A 326 -14.95 -2.17 -6.35
N ILE A 327 -13.81 -2.02 -5.64
CA ILE A 327 -12.51 -2.55 -6.01
C ILE A 327 -12.01 -3.46 -4.89
N PHE A 328 -11.84 -4.74 -5.23
CA PHE A 328 -11.37 -5.75 -4.28
C PHE A 328 -10.27 -6.60 -4.91
N PRO A 329 -8.99 -6.21 -4.74
CA PRO A 329 -7.87 -7.02 -5.21
C PRO A 329 -7.79 -8.31 -4.40
N VAL A 330 -7.59 -9.43 -5.07
CA VAL A 330 -7.55 -10.73 -4.42
C VAL A 330 -6.35 -11.55 -4.89
N VAL A 331 -5.88 -12.42 -4.02
CA VAL A 331 -4.87 -13.43 -4.35
C VAL A 331 -5.53 -14.81 -4.40
N PRO A 332 -5.04 -15.75 -5.24
CA PRO A 332 -5.65 -17.07 -5.40
C PRO A 332 -5.89 -17.82 -4.09
N ARG A 333 -4.98 -17.69 -3.13
CA ARG A 333 -5.11 -18.31 -1.80
C ARG A 333 -6.37 -17.87 -1.04
N LEU A 334 -6.73 -16.58 -1.14
CA LEU A 334 -7.94 -16.07 -0.49
C LEU A 334 -9.19 -16.60 -1.18
N LEU A 335 -9.23 -16.59 -2.52
CA LEU A 335 -10.35 -17.12 -3.30
C LEU A 335 -10.58 -18.59 -3.00
N ASN A 336 -9.54 -19.42 -2.99
CA ASN A 336 -9.64 -20.84 -2.64
C ASN A 336 -10.22 -21.03 -1.23
N ARG A 337 -9.74 -20.27 -0.26
CA ARG A 337 -10.24 -20.33 1.13
C ARG A 337 -11.71 -19.91 1.23
N MET A 338 -12.14 -18.88 0.48
CA MET A 338 -13.54 -18.45 0.44
C MET A 338 -14.41 -19.52 -0.21
N TYR A 339 -13.96 -20.07 -1.33
CA TYR A 339 -14.64 -21.20 -2.01
C TYR A 339 -14.84 -22.38 -1.07
N ASP A 340 -13.77 -22.88 -0.47
CA ASP A 340 -13.82 -24.00 0.48
C ASP A 340 -14.80 -23.73 1.62
N LYS A 341 -14.75 -22.54 2.21
CA LYS A 341 -15.68 -22.16 3.30
C LYS A 341 -17.15 -22.18 2.85
N ILE A 342 -17.44 -21.66 1.65
CA ILE A 342 -18.81 -21.63 1.11
C ILE A 342 -19.30 -23.05 0.83
N PHE A 343 -18.49 -23.87 0.16
CA PHE A 343 -18.89 -25.23 -0.21
C PHE A 343 -18.94 -26.18 0.99
N HIS A 344 -18.09 -25.99 2.00
CA HIS A 344 -18.21 -26.75 3.27
C HIS A 344 -19.47 -26.42 4.06
N GLN A 345 -19.99 -25.21 3.97
CA GLN A 345 -21.28 -24.82 4.59
C GLN A 345 -22.50 -25.38 3.82
N ALA A 346 -22.33 -25.76 2.57
CA ALA A 346 -23.34 -26.46 1.78
C ALA A 346 -23.29 -27.99 2.00
N ASP A 347 -23.53 -28.41 3.25
CA ASP A 347 -23.39 -29.79 3.74
C ASP A 347 -24.51 -30.72 3.31
N THR A 348 -25.65 -30.23 2.82
CA THR A 348 -26.80 -31.00 2.30
C THR A 348 -26.95 -30.87 0.80
N SER A 349 -27.56 -31.89 0.17
CA SER A 349 -27.84 -31.89 -1.27
C SER A 349 -28.69 -30.68 -1.70
N LEU A 350 -29.63 -30.26 -0.87
CA LEU A 350 -30.48 -29.09 -1.13
C LEU A 350 -29.66 -27.79 -1.08
N LYS A 351 -28.79 -27.61 -0.11
CA LYS A 351 -27.90 -26.42 -0.03
C LYS A 351 -26.94 -26.35 -1.21
N ARG A 352 -26.38 -27.48 -1.63
CA ARG A 352 -25.52 -27.53 -2.85
C ARG A 352 -26.28 -27.18 -4.09
N TRP A 353 -27.48 -27.73 -4.28
CA TRP A 353 -28.34 -27.40 -5.41
C TRP A 353 -28.71 -25.89 -5.44
N LEU A 354 -29.08 -25.31 -4.29
CA LEU A 354 -29.37 -23.88 -4.18
C LEU A 354 -28.15 -23.03 -4.52
N LEU A 355 -26.96 -23.42 -4.06
CA LEU A 355 -25.72 -22.70 -4.35
C LEU A 355 -25.39 -22.73 -5.84
N GLU A 356 -25.50 -23.91 -6.48
CA GLU A 356 -25.30 -24.06 -7.92
C GLU A 356 -26.35 -23.30 -8.75
N PHE A 357 -27.60 -23.32 -8.32
CA PHE A 357 -28.68 -22.56 -8.95
C PHE A 357 -28.41 -21.05 -8.88
N ALA A 358 -28.03 -20.54 -7.69
CA ALA A 358 -27.70 -19.13 -7.52
C ALA A 358 -26.47 -18.71 -8.35
N ALA A 359 -25.45 -19.56 -8.43
CA ALA A 359 -24.27 -19.32 -9.24
C ALA A 359 -24.61 -19.25 -10.75
N LYS A 360 -25.42 -20.21 -11.25
CA LYS A 360 -25.89 -20.20 -12.65
C LYS A 360 -26.72 -18.96 -12.98
N ARG A 361 -27.60 -18.54 -12.07
CA ARG A 361 -28.43 -17.33 -12.27
C ARG A 361 -27.56 -16.08 -12.36
N LYS A 362 -26.56 -15.93 -11.46
CA LYS A 362 -25.61 -14.82 -11.52
C LYS A 362 -24.69 -14.82 -12.74
N GLN A 363 -24.48 -15.98 -13.36
CA GLN A 363 -23.76 -16.07 -14.62
C GLN A 363 -24.59 -15.58 -15.82
N ALA A 364 -25.92 -15.63 -15.72
CA ALA A 364 -26.82 -15.21 -16.78
C ALA A 364 -27.16 -13.71 -16.75
N GLU A 365 -26.95 -13.06 -15.60
CA GLU A 365 -27.04 -11.60 -15.42
C GLU A 365 -25.73 -10.91 -15.88
#